data_caec111196bca62def3f7614c1232835
#
_entry.id   caec111196bca62def3f7614c1232835
#
_cell.length_a   1.000
_cell.length_b   1.000
_cell.length_c   1.000
_cell.angle_alpha   90.00
_cell.angle_beta   90.00
_cell.angle_gamma   90.00
#
_symmetry.space_group_name_H-M   'P 1'
#
loop_
_entity.id
_entity.type
_entity.pdbx_description
1 polymer ?
#
loop_
_entity_poly.entity_id
_entity_poly.type
_entity_poly.pdbx_seq_one_letter_code
_entity_poly.pdbx_strand_id
1 'polypeptide(L)'
;MRNILISIFLVCSGFVVPVMAPSCASGMLVHSPSEVDECAGLYASMQLEGVVNYKAFRQAVEGYRKIENRHRDILTLIDFSKPSTEKRLYVFDMKNRKMLFNSLVSHGRNSGGNYATSFSNEYGSYKSSLGFYLTETTYNGGNGYSLILNGLEKGINDKAKERAIVVHGASYANPSVIKGGGRLGRSLGCPALPQKISKPIIDAIKGGSVMYIYAEKPEYFAQSEILSDVLNEM
;
A
#
# COMPACT_ATOMS: atom_id res chain seq x y z
N MET A 1 59.66 54.15 61.02
CA MET A 1 59.09 54.29 59.67
C MET A 1 58.42 52.94 59.35
N ARG A 2 57.11 52.92 59.39
CA ARG A 2 56.29 51.69 59.36
C ARG A 2 55.64 51.57 57.98
N ASN A 3 56.02 50.55 57.25
CA ASN A 3 55.39 50.23 55.96
C ASN A 3 54.11 49.43 56.16
N ILE A 4 53.00 49.96 55.69
CA ILE A 4 51.71 49.33 55.68
C ILE A 4 51.55 48.64 54.33
N LEU A 5 51.43 47.28 54.34
CA LEU A 5 51.10 46.46 53.18
C LEU A 5 49.57 46.36 53.11
N ILE A 6 48.99 46.91 52.07
CA ILE A 6 47.56 46.74 51.76
C ILE A 6 47.40 45.51 50.88
N SER A 7 46.80 44.46 51.39
CA SER A 7 46.38 43.28 50.60
C SER A 7 45.05 43.55 49.91
N ILE A 8 45.07 43.57 48.60
CA ILE A 8 43.84 43.62 47.78
C ILE A 8 43.34 42.20 47.54
N PHE A 9 42.19 41.85 48.11
CA PHE A 9 41.47 40.64 47.79
C PHE A 9 40.66 40.83 46.50
N LEU A 10 41.06 40.12 45.44
CA LEU A 10 40.33 40.05 44.17
C LEU A 10 39.24 38.94 44.29
N VAL A 11 38.02 39.33 44.39
CA VAL A 11 36.88 38.41 44.39
C VAL A 11 36.54 38.11 42.91
N CYS A 12 36.94 36.95 42.41
CA CYS A 12 36.45 36.44 41.16
C CYS A 12 35.05 35.85 41.30
N SER A 13 34.03 36.63 40.92
CA SER A 13 32.67 36.13 40.77
C SER A 13 32.59 35.31 39.45
N GLY A 14 32.64 33.98 39.60
CA GLY A 14 32.43 33.08 38.46
C GLY A 14 30.97 33.09 38.02
N PHE A 15 30.69 33.66 36.87
CA PHE A 15 29.39 33.44 36.17
C PHE A 15 29.35 32.02 35.63
N VAL A 16 28.55 31.17 36.24
CA VAL A 16 28.17 29.86 35.69
C VAL A 16 27.05 30.11 34.69
N VAL A 17 27.39 30.03 33.40
CA VAL A 17 26.42 30.02 32.32
C VAL A 17 25.89 28.59 32.19
N PRO A 18 24.57 28.34 32.35
CA PRO A 18 24.03 27.01 32.10
C PRO A 18 24.11 26.73 30.58
N VAL A 19 24.90 25.75 30.21
CA VAL A 19 24.89 25.18 28.84
C VAL A 19 23.58 24.45 28.71
N MET A 20 22.62 25.05 27.99
CA MET A 20 21.45 24.34 27.51
C MET A 20 21.88 23.37 26.42
N ALA A 21 21.79 22.06 26.72
CA ALA A 21 21.91 21.01 25.72
C ALA A 21 20.72 21.14 24.74
N PRO A 22 20.95 21.02 23.41
CA PRO A 22 19.85 20.97 22.47
C PRO A 22 19.04 19.70 22.74
N SER A 23 17.80 19.88 23.18
CA SER A 23 16.79 18.84 23.22
C SER A 23 16.51 18.44 21.76
N CYS A 24 17.09 17.34 21.31
CA CYS A 24 16.61 16.63 20.13
C CYS A 24 15.25 16.05 20.48
N ALA A 25 14.21 16.86 20.36
CA ALA A 25 12.86 16.35 20.25
C ALA A 25 12.77 15.64 18.88
N SER A 26 13.10 14.35 18.87
CA SER A 26 12.66 13.44 17.84
C SER A 26 11.13 13.51 17.85
N GLY A 27 10.57 14.28 16.92
CA GLY A 27 9.14 14.36 16.73
C GLY A 27 8.65 12.99 16.23
N MET A 28 8.34 12.09 17.13
CA MET A 28 7.46 10.97 16.84
C MET A 28 6.13 11.58 16.42
N LEU A 29 5.81 11.51 15.14
CA LEU A 29 4.45 11.74 14.65
C LEU A 29 3.59 10.58 15.16
N VAL A 30 3.10 10.75 16.39
CA VAL A 30 2.09 9.86 16.96
C VAL A 30 0.80 10.14 16.19
N HIS A 31 0.36 9.20 15.35
CA HIS A 31 -1.00 9.22 14.82
C HIS A 31 -1.95 9.35 16.01
N SER A 32 -2.83 10.34 15.95
CA SER A 32 -3.74 10.58 17.05
C SER A 32 -4.67 9.36 17.22
N PRO A 33 -5.04 8.99 18.44
CA PRO A 33 -6.04 7.94 18.67
C PRO A 33 -7.33 8.11 17.84
N SER A 34 -7.63 9.34 17.39
CA SER A 34 -8.74 9.68 16.51
C SER A 34 -8.66 9.07 15.10
N GLU A 35 -7.47 8.83 14.53
CA GLU A 35 -7.32 8.30 13.15
C GLU A 35 -7.53 6.78 13.10
N VAL A 36 -7.11 6.07 14.15
CA VAL A 36 -7.38 4.62 14.29
C VAL A 36 -8.89 4.40 14.46
N ASP A 37 -9.55 5.23 15.27
CA ASP A 37 -10.99 5.22 15.46
C ASP A 37 -11.74 5.52 14.15
N GLU A 38 -11.25 6.47 13.34
CA GLU A 38 -11.86 6.83 12.07
C GLU A 38 -11.78 5.70 11.03
N CYS A 39 -10.63 5.01 10.92
CA CYS A 39 -10.50 3.87 10.01
C CYS A 39 -11.38 2.68 10.45
N ALA A 40 -11.46 2.40 11.76
CA ALA A 40 -12.33 1.38 12.30
C ALA A 40 -13.81 1.72 12.07
N GLY A 41 -14.19 2.98 12.26
CA GLY A 41 -15.53 3.50 11.95
C GLY A 41 -15.88 3.36 10.45
N LEU A 42 -14.92 3.66 9.56
CA LEU A 42 -15.09 3.49 8.12
C LEU A 42 -15.28 2.02 7.76
N TYR A 43 -14.46 1.11 8.30
CA TYR A 43 -14.54 -0.33 8.10
C TYR A 43 -15.88 -0.90 8.53
N ALA A 44 -16.36 -0.52 9.72
CA ALA A 44 -17.66 -0.92 10.24
C ALA A 44 -18.81 -0.36 9.40
N SER A 45 -18.77 0.92 9.01
CA SER A 45 -19.82 1.56 8.19
C SER A 45 -19.98 0.92 6.81
N MET A 46 -18.91 0.37 6.25
CA MET A 46 -18.89 -0.38 4.99
C MET A 46 -19.26 -1.85 5.17
N GLN A 47 -19.51 -2.34 6.39
CA GLN A 47 -19.84 -3.73 6.72
C GLN A 47 -18.78 -4.73 6.21
N LEU A 48 -17.50 -4.43 6.44
CA LEU A 48 -16.39 -5.22 5.90
C LEU A 48 -15.95 -6.37 6.81
N GLU A 49 -16.49 -6.48 8.00
CA GLU A 49 -16.16 -7.52 8.97
C GLU A 49 -16.37 -8.93 8.40
N GLY A 50 -15.39 -9.80 8.60
CA GLY A 50 -15.42 -11.16 8.04
C GLY A 50 -15.23 -11.25 6.51
N VAL A 51 -15.23 -10.13 5.79
CA VAL A 51 -15.08 -10.08 4.32
C VAL A 51 -13.68 -9.61 3.92
N VAL A 52 -13.21 -8.53 4.52
CA VAL A 52 -11.94 -7.88 4.22
C VAL A 52 -11.01 -7.96 5.42
N ASN A 53 -9.73 -8.27 5.21
CA ASN A 53 -8.72 -8.22 6.26
C ASN A 53 -8.56 -6.76 6.75
N TYR A 54 -8.84 -6.51 8.04
CA TYR A 54 -8.78 -5.16 8.63
C TYR A 54 -7.38 -4.53 8.51
N LYS A 55 -6.31 -5.30 8.74
CA LYS A 55 -4.93 -4.82 8.61
C LYS A 55 -4.63 -4.35 7.18
N ALA A 56 -5.02 -5.15 6.19
CA ALA A 56 -4.86 -4.79 4.78
C ALA A 56 -5.70 -3.56 4.40
N PHE A 57 -6.93 -3.46 4.90
CA PHE A 57 -7.82 -2.32 4.67
C PHE A 57 -7.26 -1.05 5.32
N ARG A 58 -6.83 -1.11 6.58
CA ARG A 58 -6.22 0.03 7.28
C ARG A 58 -5.03 0.58 6.49
N GLN A 59 -4.09 -0.28 6.09
CA GLN A 59 -2.94 0.13 5.28
C GLN A 59 -3.34 0.73 3.93
N ALA A 60 -4.34 0.14 3.27
CA ALA A 60 -4.86 0.67 2.01
C ALA A 60 -5.45 2.08 2.18
N VAL A 61 -6.20 2.33 3.27
CA VAL A 61 -6.78 3.64 3.59
C VAL A 61 -5.71 4.66 3.93
N GLU A 62 -4.69 4.28 4.72
CA GLU A 62 -3.57 5.15 5.05
C GLU A 62 -2.81 5.61 3.80
N GLY A 63 -2.42 4.68 2.93
CA GLY A 63 -1.77 5.07 1.68
C GLY A 63 -2.69 5.86 0.74
N TYR A 64 -3.99 5.53 0.69
CA TYR A 64 -4.97 6.30 -0.08
C TYR A 64 -5.03 7.77 0.39
N ARG A 65 -4.95 8.03 1.69
CA ARG A 65 -4.96 9.40 2.25
C ARG A 65 -3.70 10.18 1.86
N LYS A 66 -2.53 9.55 1.89
CA LYS A 66 -1.23 10.15 1.55
C LYS A 66 -1.02 10.40 0.05
N ILE A 67 -1.69 9.67 -0.82
CA ILE A 67 -1.54 9.82 -2.27
C ILE A 67 -2.42 10.98 -2.76
N GLU A 68 -1.83 12.18 -2.86
CA GLU A 68 -2.55 13.41 -3.21
C GLU A 68 -2.89 13.53 -4.70
N ASN A 69 -2.08 12.95 -5.58
CA ASN A 69 -2.25 13.02 -7.03
C ASN A 69 -3.31 12.05 -7.59
N ARG A 70 -4.16 11.49 -6.73
CA ARG A 70 -5.35 10.75 -7.17
C ARG A 70 -6.42 11.69 -7.72
N HIS A 71 -7.13 11.23 -8.72
CA HIS A 71 -8.21 12.00 -9.36
C HIS A 71 -9.59 11.39 -9.12
N ARG A 72 -9.67 10.28 -8.42
CA ARG A 72 -10.91 9.55 -8.15
C ARG A 72 -10.97 9.04 -6.72
N ASP A 73 -12.14 9.16 -6.11
CA ASP A 73 -12.40 8.65 -4.75
C ASP A 73 -12.68 7.14 -4.75
N ILE A 74 -11.84 6.40 -5.47
CA ILE A 74 -11.91 4.95 -5.58
C ILE A 74 -10.61 4.35 -5.03
N LEU A 75 -10.75 3.37 -4.15
CA LEU A 75 -9.66 2.56 -3.62
C LEU A 75 -9.86 1.11 -4.03
N THR A 76 -8.84 0.51 -4.64
CA THR A 76 -8.81 -0.93 -4.94
C THR A 76 -7.82 -1.60 -4.00
N LEU A 77 -8.25 -2.65 -3.29
CA LEU A 77 -7.40 -3.50 -2.48
C LEU A 77 -7.33 -4.90 -3.09
N ILE A 78 -6.12 -5.39 -3.32
CA ILE A 78 -5.85 -6.80 -3.64
C ILE A 78 -5.13 -7.41 -2.44
N ASP A 79 -5.74 -8.42 -1.81
CA ASP A 79 -5.20 -9.12 -0.65
C ASP A 79 -4.59 -10.47 -1.05
N PHE A 80 -3.29 -10.46 -1.32
CA PHE A 80 -2.56 -11.69 -1.67
C PHE A 80 -2.18 -12.56 -0.47
N SER A 81 -2.54 -12.19 0.76
CA SER A 81 -2.48 -13.11 1.91
C SER A 81 -3.53 -14.22 1.80
N LYS A 82 -4.60 -13.98 1.02
CA LYS A 82 -5.63 -14.98 0.71
C LYS A 82 -5.26 -15.87 -0.48
N PRO A 83 -5.77 -17.11 -0.53
CA PRO A 83 -5.56 -17.99 -1.66
C PRO A 83 -6.28 -17.49 -2.92
N SER A 84 -5.84 -17.91 -4.09
CA SER A 84 -6.45 -17.52 -5.38
C SER A 84 -7.87 -18.06 -5.58
N THR A 85 -8.27 -19.02 -4.78
CA THR A 85 -9.60 -19.62 -4.77
C THR A 85 -10.65 -18.77 -4.06
N GLU A 86 -10.22 -17.74 -3.32
CA GLU A 86 -11.09 -16.79 -2.63
C GLU A 86 -11.16 -15.45 -3.33
N LYS A 87 -12.26 -14.74 -3.12
CA LYS A 87 -12.38 -13.35 -3.54
C LYS A 87 -11.42 -12.52 -2.68
N ARG A 88 -10.47 -11.86 -3.34
CA ARG A 88 -9.38 -11.14 -2.72
C ARG A 88 -9.03 -9.82 -3.43
N LEU A 89 -9.88 -9.39 -4.37
CA LEU A 89 -9.88 -8.04 -4.93
C LEU A 89 -11.17 -7.35 -4.48
N TYR A 90 -11.02 -6.15 -3.95
CA TYR A 90 -12.10 -5.31 -3.46
C TYR A 90 -11.97 -3.92 -4.08
N VAL A 91 -13.09 -3.34 -4.49
CA VAL A 91 -13.15 -1.95 -4.98
C VAL A 91 -14.09 -1.18 -4.10
N PHE A 92 -13.62 -0.09 -3.52
CA PHE A 92 -14.35 0.78 -2.62
C PHE A 92 -14.59 2.15 -3.24
N ASP A 93 -15.82 2.63 -3.15
CA ASP A 93 -16.17 4.04 -3.32
C ASP A 93 -15.99 4.74 -1.96
N MET A 94 -14.89 5.48 -1.84
CA MET A 94 -14.48 6.09 -0.58
C MET A 94 -15.38 7.28 -0.22
N LYS A 95 -15.91 7.98 -1.23
CA LYS A 95 -16.84 9.10 -1.03
C LYS A 95 -18.20 8.62 -0.49
N ASN A 96 -18.75 7.56 -1.07
CA ASN A 96 -20.05 7.02 -0.70
C ASN A 96 -19.96 5.88 0.34
N ARG A 97 -18.75 5.56 0.81
CA ARG A 97 -18.45 4.54 1.85
C ARG A 97 -19.10 3.19 1.56
N LYS A 98 -18.89 2.66 0.36
CA LYS A 98 -19.47 1.38 -0.05
C LYS A 98 -18.49 0.55 -0.87
N MET A 99 -18.60 -0.77 -0.77
CA MET A 99 -17.89 -1.70 -1.63
C MET A 99 -18.66 -1.84 -2.96
N LEU A 100 -17.97 -1.53 -4.08
CA LEU A 100 -18.54 -1.65 -5.43
C LEU A 100 -18.36 -3.06 -6.00
N PHE A 101 -17.19 -3.66 -5.78
CA PHE A 101 -16.87 -5.00 -6.30
C PHE A 101 -16.09 -5.82 -5.28
N ASN A 102 -16.34 -7.13 -5.33
CA ASN A 102 -15.58 -8.16 -4.63
C ASN A 102 -15.36 -9.33 -5.57
N SER A 103 -14.10 -9.57 -6.02
CA SER A 103 -13.77 -10.50 -7.10
C SER A 103 -12.59 -11.40 -6.80
N LEU A 104 -12.51 -12.50 -7.55
CA LEU A 104 -11.29 -13.25 -7.74
C LEU A 104 -10.27 -12.41 -8.52
N VAL A 105 -8.98 -12.66 -8.28
CA VAL A 105 -7.87 -12.09 -9.06
C VAL A 105 -6.68 -13.05 -9.08
N SER A 106 -6.09 -13.25 -10.27
CA SER A 106 -4.87 -14.04 -10.43
C SER A 106 -3.62 -13.21 -10.15
N HIS A 107 -2.55 -13.87 -9.73
CA HIS A 107 -1.21 -13.31 -9.55
C HIS A 107 -0.22 -13.89 -10.57
N GLY A 108 1.01 -13.38 -10.57
CA GLY A 108 2.09 -13.83 -11.45
C GLY A 108 2.52 -15.27 -11.19
N ARG A 109 2.84 -16.01 -12.27
CA ARG A 109 3.14 -17.46 -12.20
C ARG A 109 4.30 -17.80 -11.26
N ASN A 110 5.29 -16.92 -11.17
CA ASN A 110 6.44 -17.11 -10.29
C ASN A 110 6.24 -16.49 -8.90
N SER A 111 5.06 -15.89 -8.63
CA SER A 111 4.71 -15.44 -7.28
C SER A 111 4.29 -16.59 -6.36
N GLY A 112 3.86 -17.73 -6.90
CA GLY A 112 3.48 -18.90 -6.11
C GLY A 112 2.43 -19.78 -6.79
N GLY A 113 1.89 -20.70 -6.02
CA GLY A 113 0.83 -21.64 -6.45
C GLY A 113 -0.56 -21.08 -6.23
N ASN A 114 -1.28 -21.58 -5.21
CA ASN A 114 -2.57 -21.03 -4.79
C ASN A 114 -2.40 -19.72 -4.02
N TYR A 115 -1.36 -19.59 -3.23
CA TYR A 115 -0.97 -18.37 -2.52
C TYR A 115 0.14 -17.63 -3.28
N ALA A 116 0.14 -16.31 -3.23
CA ALA A 116 1.23 -15.50 -3.70
C ALA A 116 2.21 -15.26 -2.54
N THR A 117 3.40 -15.83 -2.62
CA THR A 117 4.41 -15.82 -1.55
C THR A 117 5.69 -15.10 -1.93
N SER A 118 5.90 -14.80 -3.22
CA SER A 118 7.10 -14.16 -3.74
C SER A 118 6.75 -13.03 -4.70
N PHE A 119 7.43 -11.90 -4.55
CA PHE A 119 7.15 -10.66 -5.28
C PHE A 119 8.44 -10.08 -5.87
N SER A 120 8.35 -9.27 -6.91
CA SER A 120 9.53 -8.68 -7.54
C SER A 120 9.17 -7.49 -8.41
N ASN A 121 10.06 -6.52 -8.48
CA ASN A 121 10.01 -5.39 -9.39
C ASN A 121 10.85 -5.61 -10.66
N GLU A 122 11.53 -6.77 -10.77
CA GLU A 122 12.45 -7.04 -11.87
C GLU A 122 11.74 -7.48 -13.16
N TYR A 123 12.22 -6.93 -14.30
CA TYR A 123 11.77 -7.33 -15.63
C TYR A 123 11.98 -8.84 -15.84
N GLY A 124 11.03 -9.50 -16.48
CA GLY A 124 11.13 -10.94 -16.77
C GLY A 124 10.96 -11.86 -15.55
N SER A 125 10.77 -11.34 -14.34
CA SER A 125 10.57 -12.16 -13.14
C SER A 125 9.28 -12.99 -13.18
N TYR A 126 8.28 -12.55 -13.93
CA TYR A 126 6.92 -13.11 -13.96
C TYR A 126 6.26 -13.19 -12.58
N LYS A 127 6.69 -12.30 -11.65
CA LYS A 127 6.12 -12.13 -10.33
C LYS A 127 5.27 -10.87 -10.29
N SER A 128 4.23 -10.87 -9.47
CA SER A 128 3.52 -9.67 -9.09
C SER A 128 4.42 -8.79 -8.20
N SER A 129 4.15 -7.49 -8.15
CA SER A 129 4.78 -6.56 -7.21
C SER A 129 3.75 -6.12 -6.18
N LEU A 130 4.20 -5.83 -4.95
CA LEU A 130 3.37 -5.28 -3.89
C LEU A 130 3.28 -3.76 -3.99
N GLY A 131 2.48 -3.16 -3.12
CA GLY A 131 2.48 -1.72 -2.88
C GLY A 131 1.40 -0.95 -3.61
N PHE A 132 1.61 0.36 -3.66
CA PHE A 132 0.64 1.33 -4.16
C PHE A 132 0.86 1.68 -5.63
N TYR A 133 -0.25 1.85 -6.32
CA TYR A 133 -0.30 2.23 -7.73
C TYR A 133 -1.34 3.32 -7.95
N LEU A 134 -1.11 4.16 -8.96
CA LEU A 134 -2.18 4.92 -9.61
C LEU A 134 -2.61 4.20 -10.88
N THR A 135 -3.92 4.12 -11.08
CA THR A 135 -4.50 3.63 -12.32
C THR A 135 -4.45 4.73 -13.38
N GLU A 136 -4.15 4.37 -14.61
CA GLU A 136 -4.08 5.33 -15.71
C GLU A 136 -5.17 5.13 -16.76
N THR A 137 -4.80 5.28 -18.02
CA THR A 137 -5.67 5.07 -19.17
C THR A 137 -5.81 3.58 -19.50
N THR A 138 -6.81 3.30 -20.31
CA THR A 138 -7.05 1.95 -20.84
C THR A 138 -6.63 1.86 -22.31
N TYR A 139 -6.31 0.65 -22.76
CA TYR A 139 -6.02 0.35 -24.15
C TYR A 139 -6.52 -1.07 -24.51
N ASN A 140 -6.61 -1.36 -25.82
CA ASN A 140 -6.85 -2.71 -26.31
C ASN A 140 -5.55 -3.27 -26.85
N GLY A 141 -5.04 -4.32 -26.24
CA GLY A 141 -3.80 -5.00 -26.61
C GLY A 141 -3.96 -6.52 -26.70
N GLY A 142 -2.86 -7.26 -26.63
CA GLY A 142 -2.88 -8.72 -26.69
C GLY A 142 -3.72 -9.40 -25.60
N ASN A 143 -3.91 -8.76 -24.47
CA ASN A 143 -4.79 -9.21 -23.37
C ASN A 143 -6.22 -8.60 -23.46
N GLY A 144 -6.59 -7.99 -24.60
CA GLY A 144 -7.85 -7.26 -24.75
C GLY A 144 -7.85 -5.94 -24.00
N TYR A 145 -9.03 -5.55 -23.48
CA TYR A 145 -9.22 -4.32 -22.72
C TYR A 145 -8.43 -4.34 -21.42
N SER A 146 -7.44 -3.49 -21.32
CA SER A 146 -6.42 -3.48 -20.28
C SER A 146 -6.27 -2.08 -19.68
N LEU A 147 -5.94 -2.01 -18.39
CA LEU A 147 -5.74 -0.79 -17.62
C LEU A 147 -4.28 -0.68 -17.18
N ILE A 148 -3.63 0.41 -17.54
CA ILE A 148 -2.23 0.71 -17.19
C ILE A 148 -2.13 1.04 -15.70
N LEU A 149 -1.10 0.47 -15.05
CA LEU A 149 -0.75 0.72 -13.66
C LEU A 149 0.58 1.48 -13.57
N ASN A 150 0.58 2.59 -12.84
CA ASN A 150 1.77 3.34 -12.47
C ASN A 150 2.15 3.00 -11.04
N GLY A 151 3.26 2.30 -10.82
CA GLY A 151 3.78 2.00 -9.49
C GLY A 151 4.37 3.23 -8.83
N LEU A 152 4.05 3.45 -7.56
CA LEU A 152 4.40 4.67 -6.82
C LEU A 152 5.61 4.50 -5.90
N GLU A 153 6.10 3.26 -5.71
CA GLU A 153 7.11 2.96 -4.70
C GLU A 153 8.41 2.49 -5.36
N LYS A 154 9.44 3.32 -5.21
CA LYS A 154 10.77 3.09 -5.79
C LYS A 154 11.39 1.78 -5.29
N GLY A 155 11.90 0.97 -6.22
CA GLY A 155 12.48 -0.35 -5.91
C GLY A 155 11.45 -1.46 -5.66
N ILE A 156 10.19 -1.13 -5.42
CA ILE A 156 9.10 -2.07 -5.09
C ILE A 156 8.22 -2.35 -6.30
N ASN A 157 7.73 -1.30 -7.00
CA ASN A 157 6.82 -1.44 -8.13
C ASN A 157 6.95 -0.33 -9.19
N ASP A 158 7.89 0.59 -9.04
CA ASP A 158 8.11 1.72 -9.97
C ASP A 158 8.38 1.29 -11.41
N LYS A 159 8.86 0.06 -11.63
CA LYS A 159 9.04 -0.51 -12.98
C LYS A 159 7.76 -1.13 -13.56
N ALA A 160 6.60 -0.94 -12.94
CA ALA A 160 5.35 -1.58 -13.39
C ALA A 160 5.02 -1.29 -14.87
N LYS A 161 5.16 -0.04 -15.32
CA LYS A 161 4.94 0.34 -16.72
C LYS A 161 5.95 -0.31 -17.67
N GLU A 162 7.23 -0.27 -17.35
CA GLU A 162 8.31 -0.89 -18.13
C GLU A 162 8.09 -2.39 -18.27
N ARG A 163 7.60 -3.03 -17.21
CA ARG A 163 7.25 -4.46 -17.18
C ARG A 163 5.90 -4.78 -17.82
N ALA A 164 5.18 -3.80 -18.33
CA ALA A 164 3.83 -3.92 -18.88
C ALA A 164 2.82 -4.57 -17.91
N ILE A 165 2.91 -4.22 -16.62
CA ILE A 165 1.96 -4.68 -15.61
C ILE A 165 0.67 -3.88 -15.75
N VAL A 166 -0.43 -4.59 -16.01
CA VAL A 166 -1.76 -4.02 -16.27
C VAL A 166 -2.85 -4.83 -15.57
N VAL A 167 -4.02 -4.24 -15.35
CA VAL A 167 -5.22 -5.01 -15.01
C VAL A 167 -5.92 -5.42 -16.29
N HIS A 168 -6.22 -6.70 -16.46
CA HIS A 168 -6.91 -7.22 -17.66
C HIS A 168 -7.80 -8.41 -17.33
N GLY A 169 -8.70 -8.75 -18.25
CA GLY A 169 -9.51 -9.97 -18.17
C GLY A 169 -8.76 -11.18 -18.72
N ALA A 170 -8.95 -12.35 -18.09
CA ALA A 170 -8.34 -13.59 -18.59
C ALA A 170 -9.22 -14.82 -18.30
N SER A 171 -9.25 -15.76 -19.24
CA SER A 171 -9.99 -17.03 -19.09
C SER A 171 -9.46 -17.87 -17.92
N TYR A 172 -8.16 -17.86 -17.70
CA TYR A 172 -7.51 -18.58 -16.61
C TYR A 172 -7.80 -18.01 -15.21
N ALA A 173 -8.40 -16.80 -15.14
CA ALA A 173 -8.87 -16.20 -13.90
C ALA A 173 -10.36 -16.47 -13.61
N ASN A 174 -11.06 -17.20 -14.48
CA ASN A 174 -12.47 -17.53 -14.29
C ASN A 174 -12.65 -18.56 -13.17
N PRO A 175 -13.77 -18.49 -12.40
CA PRO A 175 -14.06 -19.44 -11.32
C PRO A 175 -14.07 -20.91 -11.76
N SER A 176 -14.42 -21.19 -13.02
CA SER A 176 -14.42 -22.55 -13.57
C SER A 176 -13.06 -23.24 -13.54
N VAL A 177 -11.96 -22.47 -13.58
CA VAL A 177 -10.59 -23.01 -13.56
C VAL A 177 -10.26 -23.61 -12.19
N ILE A 178 -10.84 -23.08 -11.11
CA ILE A 178 -10.66 -23.60 -9.74
C ILE A 178 -11.17 -25.03 -9.63
N LYS A 179 -12.32 -25.34 -10.25
CA LYS A 179 -12.92 -26.68 -10.21
C LYS A 179 -12.04 -27.78 -10.80
N GLY A 180 -11.26 -27.45 -11.82
CA GLY A 180 -10.37 -28.41 -12.50
C GLY A 180 -8.94 -28.45 -11.94
N GLY A 181 -8.46 -27.34 -11.38
CA GLY A 181 -7.04 -27.18 -11.00
C GLY A 181 -6.78 -26.84 -9.53
N GLY A 182 -7.82 -26.76 -8.70
CA GLY A 182 -7.70 -26.42 -7.27
C GLY A 182 -7.22 -24.98 -6.98
N ARG A 183 -6.99 -24.16 -8.02
CA ARG A 183 -6.57 -22.76 -7.94
C ARG A 183 -6.88 -22.03 -9.26
N LEU A 184 -6.77 -20.69 -9.27
CA LEU A 184 -6.77 -19.94 -10.54
C LEU A 184 -5.52 -20.23 -11.36
N GLY A 185 -5.59 -19.96 -12.69
CA GLY A 185 -4.42 -19.78 -13.52
C GLY A 185 -3.61 -18.55 -13.08
N ARG A 186 -2.47 -18.33 -13.71
CA ARG A 186 -1.48 -17.32 -13.30
C ARG A 186 -1.02 -16.49 -14.48
N SER A 187 -0.80 -15.21 -14.25
CA SER A 187 -0.31 -14.24 -15.25
C SER A 187 1.23 -14.24 -15.35
N LEU A 188 1.77 -13.29 -16.09
CA LEU A 188 3.20 -12.97 -16.10
C LEU A 188 3.56 -11.81 -15.14
N GLY A 189 2.71 -11.56 -14.12
CA GLY A 189 2.86 -10.53 -13.11
C GLY A 189 1.61 -9.67 -12.90
N CYS A 190 0.79 -9.53 -13.94
CA CYS A 190 -0.43 -8.71 -13.93
C CYS A 190 -1.50 -9.21 -12.94
N PRO A 191 -2.28 -8.31 -12.30
CA PRO A 191 -3.55 -8.66 -11.69
C PRO A 191 -4.56 -9.01 -12.81
N ALA A 192 -4.88 -10.30 -12.97
CA ALA A 192 -5.82 -10.74 -14.01
C ALA A 192 -7.18 -11.11 -13.39
N LEU A 193 -8.25 -10.62 -14.01
CA LEU A 193 -9.62 -10.72 -13.55
C LEU A 193 -10.42 -11.77 -14.35
N PRO A 194 -11.49 -12.34 -13.77
CA PRO A 194 -12.46 -13.09 -14.53
C PRO A 194 -13.01 -12.27 -15.70
N GLN A 195 -13.07 -12.85 -16.90
CA GLN A 195 -13.41 -12.14 -18.14
C GLN A 195 -14.74 -11.38 -18.07
N LYS A 196 -15.77 -12.00 -17.48
CA LYS A 196 -17.12 -11.40 -17.42
C LYS A 196 -17.20 -10.12 -16.59
N ILE A 197 -16.32 -9.96 -15.59
CA ILE A 197 -16.36 -8.83 -14.63
C ILE A 197 -15.18 -7.85 -14.84
N SER A 198 -14.22 -8.18 -15.69
CA SER A 198 -13.00 -7.37 -15.88
C SER A 198 -13.33 -5.97 -16.41
N LYS A 199 -14.16 -5.86 -17.46
CA LYS A 199 -14.51 -4.56 -18.04
C LYS A 199 -15.25 -3.64 -17.03
N PRO A 200 -16.32 -4.08 -16.35
CA PRO A 200 -16.96 -3.28 -15.31
C PRO A 200 -16.01 -2.81 -14.20
N ILE A 201 -15.10 -3.68 -13.73
CA ILE A 201 -14.11 -3.30 -12.70
C ILE A 201 -13.14 -2.28 -13.27
N ILE A 202 -12.54 -2.51 -14.45
CA ILE A 202 -11.60 -1.58 -15.10
C ILE A 202 -12.26 -0.21 -15.30
N ASP A 203 -13.51 -0.16 -15.77
CA ASP A 203 -14.23 1.10 -15.98
C ASP A 203 -14.48 1.86 -14.68
N ALA A 204 -14.69 1.15 -13.58
CA ALA A 204 -14.86 1.75 -12.26
C ALA A 204 -13.56 2.34 -11.68
N ILE A 205 -12.41 1.70 -11.95
CA ILE A 205 -11.14 2.06 -11.32
C ILE A 205 -10.18 2.87 -12.19
N LYS A 206 -10.41 3.00 -13.51
CA LYS A 206 -9.52 3.73 -14.44
C LYS A 206 -9.48 5.24 -14.15
N GLY A 207 -8.38 5.90 -14.55
CA GLY A 207 -8.30 7.36 -14.59
C GLY A 207 -7.97 7.99 -13.23
N GLY A 208 -6.94 7.51 -12.55
CA GLY A 208 -6.37 8.14 -11.36
C GLY A 208 -6.98 7.67 -10.03
N SER A 209 -7.43 6.42 -9.94
CA SER A 209 -7.75 5.81 -8.65
C SER A 209 -6.53 5.16 -8.00
N VAL A 210 -6.57 4.95 -6.70
CA VAL A 210 -5.53 4.26 -5.95
C VAL A 210 -5.80 2.76 -5.96
N MET A 211 -4.74 1.97 -6.21
CA MET A 211 -4.75 0.52 -6.01
C MET A 211 -3.64 0.14 -5.05
N TYR A 212 -3.95 -0.71 -4.08
CA TYR A 212 -3.00 -1.29 -3.16
C TYR A 212 -2.97 -2.80 -3.28
N ILE A 213 -1.78 -3.37 -3.49
CA ILE A 213 -1.55 -4.82 -3.52
C ILE A 213 -0.84 -5.20 -2.23
N TYR A 214 -1.58 -5.87 -1.36
CA TYR A 214 -1.17 -6.30 -0.03
C TYR A 214 -0.71 -7.76 0.00
N ALA A 215 0.31 -8.04 0.78
CA ALA A 215 0.64 -9.37 1.32
C ALA A 215 1.32 -9.20 2.68
N GLU A 216 1.29 -10.23 3.52
CA GLU A 216 2.01 -10.22 4.80
C GLU A 216 3.51 -10.44 4.55
N LYS A 217 4.21 -9.33 4.23
CA LYS A 217 5.64 -9.30 3.93
C LYS A 217 6.34 -8.22 4.75
N PRO A 218 7.03 -8.59 5.85
CA PRO A 218 7.76 -7.62 6.66
C PRO A 218 8.76 -6.79 5.86
N GLU A 219 9.40 -7.40 4.83
CA GLU A 219 10.37 -6.73 3.98
C GLU A 219 9.75 -5.59 3.17
N TYR A 220 8.50 -5.76 2.70
CA TYR A 220 7.76 -4.71 2.02
C TYR A 220 7.47 -3.55 2.97
N PHE A 221 6.96 -3.87 4.14
CA PHE A 221 6.62 -2.84 5.12
C PHE A 221 7.84 -2.00 5.55
N ALA A 222 8.99 -2.65 5.73
CA ALA A 222 10.23 -1.96 6.08
C ALA A 222 10.76 -1.02 4.98
N GLN A 223 10.34 -1.21 3.73
CA GLN A 223 10.80 -0.44 2.57
C GLN A 223 9.79 0.61 2.08
N SER A 224 8.51 0.46 2.43
CA SER A 224 7.44 1.34 1.95
C SER A 224 7.51 2.71 2.63
N GLU A 225 7.89 3.74 1.88
CA GLU A 225 7.85 5.13 2.36
C GLU A 225 6.40 5.60 2.62
N ILE A 226 5.44 5.07 1.87
CA ILE A 226 4.02 5.42 2.03
C ILE A 226 3.48 4.91 3.37
N LEU A 227 3.96 3.75 3.84
CA LEU A 227 3.50 3.14 5.10
C LEU A 227 4.46 3.34 6.28
N SER A 228 5.54 4.12 6.14
CA SER A 228 6.58 4.27 7.16
C SER A 228 6.06 4.67 8.54
N ASP A 229 5.03 5.51 8.59
CA ASP A 229 4.46 6.01 9.85
C ASP A 229 3.53 4.99 10.52
N VAL A 230 2.90 4.12 9.72
CA VAL A 230 1.95 3.09 10.22
C VAL A 230 2.65 1.97 10.98
N LEU A 231 3.93 1.73 10.68
CA LEU A 231 4.71 0.63 11.26
C LEU A 231 5.23 0.93 12.67
N ASN A 232 5.36 2.21 13.02
CA ASN A 232 5.82 2.62 14.35
C ASN A 232 4.74 2.41 15.44
N GLU A 233 3.54 1.97 15.06
CA GLU A 233 2.37 1.83 15.93
C GLU A 233 1.88 0.37 16.12
N MET A 234 2.56 -0.61 15.54
CA MET A 234 2.26 -2.05 15.70
C MET A 234 3.30 -2.76 16.55
#